data_474868e632bd5fb3b703a5f2d3ea1f7c
#
_entry.id   474868e632bd5fb3b703a5f2d3ea1f7c
#
_cell.length_a   1.000
_cell.length_b   1.000
_cell.length_c   1.000
_cell.angle_alpha   90.00
_cell.angle_beta   90.00
_cell.angle_gamma   90.00
#
_symmetry.space_group_name_H-M   'P 1'
#
loop_
_entity.id
_entity.type
_entity.pdbx_description
1 polymer ?
#
loop_
_entity_poly.entity_id
_entity_poly.type
_entity_poly.pdbx_seq_one_letter_code
_entity_poly.pdbx_strand_id
1 'polypeptide(L)' 'RYDPINKRLADQVLRSGTSVGANYREANETETKKDFCFRMRISRKEGKETIYWLRLIIEHNPVLAKRIEPLLQETM' A
#
# COMPACT_ATOMS: atom_id res chain seq x y z
N ARG A 1 10.20 20.30 -3.42
CA ARG A 1 11.62 19.95 -3.55
C ARG A 1 11.78 18.47 -3.88
N TYR A 2 12.61 18.19 -4.86
CA TYR A 2 12.87 16.82 -5.30
C TYR A 2 13.74 16.08 -4.29
N ASP A 3 13.32 14.87 -3.91
CA ASP A 3 14.07 13.99 -3.02
C ASP A 3 14.08 12.59 -3.65
N PRO A 4 15.26 12.10 -4.09
CA PRO A 4 15.34 10.80 -4.76
C PRO A 4 14.83 9.62 -3.93
N ILE A 5 15.03 9.69 -2.61
CA ILE A 5 14.57 8.61 -1.72
C ILE A 5 13.04 8.62 -1.66
N ASN A 6 12.45 9.80 -1.48
CA ASN A 6 10.99 9.92 -1.46
C ASN A 6 10.38 9.48 -2.79
N LYS A 7 11.04 9.81 -3.90
CA LYS A 7 10.53 9.37 -5.20
C LYS A 7 10.49 7.85 -5.30
N ARG A 8 11.56 7.19 -4.87
CA ARG A 8 11.62 5.73 -4.93
C ARG A 8 10.58 5.08 -4.01
N LEU A 9 10.39 5.65 -2.83
CA LEU A 9 9.38 5.16 -1.89
C LEU A 9 7.98 5.37 -2.45
N ALA A 10 7.73 6.53 -3.06
CA ALA A 10 6.44 6.82 -3.68
C ALA A 10 6.16 5.86 -4.84
N ASP A 11 7.18 5.53 -5.64
CA ASP A 11 7.04 4.57 -6.72
C ASP A 11 6.62 3.19 -6.18
N GLN A 12 7.19 2.78 -5.05
CA GLN A 12 6.82 1.50 -4.42
C GLN A 12 5.39 1.52 -3.88
N VAL A 13 4.96 2.64 -3.29
CA VAL A 13 3.59 2.79 -2.82
C VAL A 13 2.63 2.67 -4.00
N LEU A 14 2.94 3.36 -5.09
CA LEU A 14 2.10 3.32 -6.29
C LEU A 14 2.04 1.90 -6.85
N ARG A 15 3.19 1.23 -6.98
CA ARG A 15 3.25 -0.13 -7.50
C ARG A 15 2.43 -1.10 -6.64
N SER A 16 2.70 -1.12 -5.34
CA SER A 16 2.02 -2.07 -4.46
C SER A 16 0.55 -1.71 -4.27
N GLY A 17 0.24 -0.43 -4.17
CA GLY A 17 -1.15 0.00 -4.00
C GLY A 17 -2.00 -0.33 -5.20
N THR A 18 -1.49 -0.11 -6.43
CA THR A 18 -2.23 -0.48 -7.64
C THR A 18 -2.36 -2.00 -7.76
N SER A 19 -1.38 -2.75 -7.26
CA SER A 19 -1.44 -4.21 -7.25
C SER A 19 -2.55 -4.71 -6.34
N VAL A 20 -2.78 -4.05 -5.20
CA VAL A 20 -3.90 -4.39 -4.31
C VAL A 20 -5.21 -4.32 -5.07
N GLY A 21 -5.44 -3.19 -5.75
CA GLY A 21 -6.69 -2.98 -6.50
C GLY A 21 -6.84 -3.93 -7.67
N ALA A 22 -5.75 -4.17 -8.41
CA ALA A 22 -5.77 -5.06 -9.56
C ALA A 22 -6.11 -6.49 -9.15
N ASN A 23 -5.51 -6.98 -8.07
CA ASN A 23 -5.77 -8.34 -7.60
C ASN A 23 -7.16 -8.48 -6.98
N TYR A 24 -7.65 -7.42 -6.34
CA TYR A 24 -9.00 -7.40 -5.83
C TYR A 24 -10.01 -7.52 -6.98
N ARG A 25 -9.79 -6.76 -8.06
CA ARG A 25 -10.64 -6.83 -9.24
C ARG A 25 -10.59 -8.21 -9.87
N GLU A 26 -9.38 -8.79 -9.99
CA GLU A 26 -9.22 -10.14 -10.54
C GLU A 26 -9.93 -11.16 -9.68
N ALA A 27 -9.91 -11.00 -8.35
CA ALA A 27 -10.62 -11.89 -7.45
C ALA A 27 -12.11 -11.89 -7.76
N ASN A 28 -12.69 -10.72 -7.99
CA ASN A 28 -14.12 -10.60 -8.28
C ASN A 28 -14.51 -11.19 -9.63
N GLU A 29 -13.53 -11.39 -10.52
CA GLU A 29 -13.78 -11.98 -11.83
C GLU A 29 -13.58 -13.50 -11.85
N THR A 30 -13.08 -14.08 -10.76
CA THR A 30 -12.81 -15.53 -10.72
C THR A 30 -14.11 -16.31 -10.55
N GLU A 31 -14.09 -17.54 -11.10
CA GLU A 31 -15.26 -18.41 -11.05
C GLU A 31 -15.20 -19.43 -9.92
N THR A 32 -14.02 -19.64 -9.33
CA THR A 32 -13.85 -20.63 -8.26
C THR A 32 -13.43 -19.97 -6.97
N LYS A 33 -13.82 -20.59 -5.85
CA LYS A 33 -13.42 -20.11 -4.53
C LYS A 33 -11.90 -20.17 -4.36
N LYS A 34 -11.27 -21.20 -4.91
CA LYS A 34 -9.83 -21.36 -4.83
C LYS A 34 -9.10 -20.20 -5.49
N ASP A 35 -9.52 -19.82 -6.70
CA ASP A 35 -8.89 -18.72 -7.42
C ASP A 35 -9.18 -17.39 -6.74
N PHE A 36 -10.39 -17.22 -6.21
CA PHE A 36 -10.74 -16.02 -5.45
C PHE A 36 -9.80 -15.86 -4.26
N CYS A 37 -9.62 -16.90 -3.47
CA CYS A 37 -8.75 -16.87 -2.29
C CYS A 37 -7.31 -16.60 -2.68
N PHE A 38 -6.84 -17.19 -3.79
CA PHE A 38 -5.48 -16.95 -4.28
C PHE A 38 -5.25 -15.48 -4.58
N ARG A 39 -6.18 -14.85 -5.31
CA ARG A 39 -6.07 -13.43 -5.67
C ARG A 39 -6.16 -12.52 -4.44
N MET A 40 -7.02 -12.88 -3.49
CA MET A 40 -7.16 -12.10 -2.26
C MET A 40 -5.90 -12.18 -1.40
N ARG A 41 -5.21 -13.32 -1.40
CA ARG A 41 -3.93 -13.44 -0.68
C ARG A 41 -2.87 -12.53 -1.28
N ILE A 42 -2.82 -12.44 -2.61
CA ILE A 42 -1.86 -11.54 -3.28
C ILE A 42 -2.20 -10.09 -2.92
N SER A 43 -3.47 -9.73 -2.98
CA SER A 43 -3.91 -8.38 -2.63
C SER A 43 -3.53 -8.04 -1.19
N ARG A 44 -3.73 -8.96 -0.26
CA ARG A 44 -3.38 -8.77 1.15
C ARG A 44 -1.87 -8.57 1.34
N LYS A 45 -1.08 -9.38 0.64
CA LYS A 45 0.39 -9.27 0.71
C LYS A 45 0.84 -7.91 0.22
N GLU A 46 0.30 -7.46 -0.93
CA GLU A 46 0.65 -6.16 -1.48
C GLU A 46 0.17 -5.02 -0.59
N GLY A 47 -0.96 -5.21 0.09
CA GLY A 47 -1.44 -4.24 1.06
C GLY A 47 -0.46 -4.05 2.22
N LYS A 48 0.09 -5.14 2.71
CA LYS A 48 1.10 -5.08 3.77
C LYS A 48 2.36 -4.37 3.30
N GLU A 49 2.78 -4.62 2.05
CA GLU A 49 3.92 -3.92 1.48
C GLU A 49 3.66 -2.44 1.35
N THR A 50 2.45 -2.07 0.96
CA THR A 50 2.07 -0.67 0.83
C THR A 50 2.22 0.05 2.18
N ILE A 51 1.77 -0.57 3.26
CA ILE A 51 1.90 -0.02 4.60
C ILE A 51 3.37 0.13 4.97
N TYR A 52 4.20 -0.86 4.64
CA TYR A 52 5.63 -0.82 4.90
C TYR A 52 6.28 0.38 4.20
N TRP A 53 5.99 0.58 2.92
CA TRP A 53 6.55 1.70 2.18
C TRP A 53 6.07 3.04 2.72
N LEU A 54 4.79 3.12 3.12
CA LEU A 54 4.26 4.34 3.71
C LEU A 54 4.96 4.68 5.03
N ARG A 55 5.23 3.67 5.85
CA ARG A 55 5.96 3.89 7.10
C ARG A 55 7.36 4.42 6.85
N LEU A 56 8.04 3.91 5.82
CA LEU A 56 9.37 4.41 5.47
C LEU A 56 9.32 5.87 5.03
N ILE A 57 8.28 6.24 4.27
CA ILE A 57 8.09 7.64 3.86
C ILE A 57 7.92 8.53 5.10
N ILE A 58 7.10 8.10 6.04
CA ILE A 58 6.86 8.86 7.27
C ILE A 58 8.14 9.01 8.06
N GLU A 59 8.91 7.93 8.21
CA GLU A 59 10.18 7.96 8.94
C GLU A 59 11.23 8.84 8.28
N HIS A 60 11.24 8.87 6.96
CA HIS A 60 12.19 9.67 6.21
C HIS A 60 11.79 11.15 6.20
N ASN A 61 10.56 11.47 6.54
CA ASN A 61 10.02 12.82 6.49
C ASN A 61 9.39 13.19 7.84
N PRO A 62 10.20 13.53 8.86
CA PRO A 62 9.67 13.79 10.22
C PRO A 62 8.58 14.85 10.27
N VAL A 63 8.67 15.88 9.43
CA VAL A 63 7.66 16.94 9.40
C VAL A 63 6.32 16.36 8.92
N LEU A 64 6.38 15.49 7.93
CA LEU A 64 5.17 14.84 7.42
C LEU A 64 4.55 13.93 8.47
N ALA A 65 5.38 13.25 9.25
CA ALA A 65 4.91 12.36 10.31
C ALA A 65 4.03 13.11 11.31
N LYS A 66 4.42 14.32 11.68
CA LYS A 66 3.66 15.12 12.63
C LYS A 66 2.29 15.53 12.10
N ARG A 67 2.16 15.63 10.79
CA ARG A 67 0.88 16.00 10.16
C ARG A 67 -0.04 14.80 9.96
N ILE A 68 0.53 13.63 9.70
CA ILE A 68 -0.24 12.43 9.37
C ILE A 68 -0.65 11.64 10.61
N GLU A 69 0.17 11.66 11.64
CA GLU A 69 -0.04 10.85 12.84
C GLU A 69 -1.43 10.99 13.44
N PRO A 70 -1.97 12.21 13.62
CA PRO A 70 -3.33 12.32 14.16
C PRO A 70 -4.38 11.69 13.25
N LEU A 71 -4.19 11.78 11.93
CA LEU A 71 -5.13 11.17 10.97
C LEU A 71 -5.10 9.65 11.05
N LEU A 72 -3.92 9.07 11.23
CA LEU A 72 -3.78 7.63 11.37
C LEU A 72 -4.47 7.14 12.65
N GLN A 73 -4.37 7.89 13.72
CA GLN A 73 -5.01 7.54 14.98
C GLN A 73 -6.53 7.56 14.87
N GLU A 74 -7.07 8.48 14.09
CA GLU A 74 -8.52 8.56 13.88
C GLU A 74 -9.07 7.36 13.11
N THR A 75 -8.26 6.80 12.21
CA THR A 75 -8.70 5.69 11.37
C THR A 75 -8.48 4.33 12.00
N MET A 76 -7.76 4.30 13.08
CA MET A 76 -7.48 3.06 13.80
C MET A 76 -8.41 2.90 14.97
#